data_771d14c99b17d48fd92d536ac9f53bc2
#
_entry.id   771d14c99b17d48fd92d536ac9f53bc2
#
_cell.length_a   1.000
_cell.length_b   1.000
_cell.length_c   1.000
_cell.angle_alpha   90.00
_cell.angle_beta   90.00
_cell.angle_gamma   90.00
#
_symmetry.space_group_name_H-M   'P 1'
#
loop_
_entity.id
_entity.type
_entity.pdbx_description
1 polymer ?
#
loop_
_entity_poly.entity_id
_entity_poly.type
_entity_poly.pdbx_seq_one_letter_code
_entity_poly.pdbx_strand_id
1 'polypeptide(L)'
;MKNAIAATLIANYGFESHPDCLFTGKGSWLASHETVKISFHGDMVTIDHYRYFWDGGDVEFERSAVVTCHLSQLWENLPEWVLKC
;
A
#
# COMPACT_ATOMS: atom_id res chain seq x y z
N MET A 1 -17.55 3.48 7.83
CA MET A 1 -16.12 3.54 8.23
C MET A 1 -15.19 3.23 7.08
N LYS A 2 -15.35 2.10 6.43
CA LYS A 2 -14.52 1.70 5.29
C LYS A 2 -14.49 2.75 4.18
N ASN A 3 -15.64 3.30 3.78
CA ASN A 3 -15.71 4.30 2.72
C ASN A 3 -15.02 5.61 3.09
N ALA A 4 -15.11 6.01 4.35
CA ALA A 4 -14.45 7.23 4.83
C ALA A 4 -12.93 7.04 4.86
N ILE A 5 -12.47 5.87 5.27
CA ILE A 5 -11.04 5.54 5.28
C ILE A 5 -10.50 5.52 3.85
N ALA A 6 -11.20 4.86 2.93
CA ALA A 6 -10.80 4.81 1.53
C ALA A 6 -10.72 6.21 0.92
N ALA A 7 -11.72 7.05 1.17
CA ALA A 7 -11.73 8.43 0.68
C ALA A 7 -10.55 9.23 1.22
N THR A 8 -10.22 9.07 2.49
CA THR A 8 -9.07 9.74 3.12
C THR A 8 -7.75 9.28 2.50
N LEU A 9 -7.59 7.98 2.29
CA LEU A 9 -6.38 7.44 1.67
C LEU A 9 -6.20 8.00 0.25
N ILE A 10 -7.25 8.07 -0.52
CA ILE A 10 -7.20 8.61 -1.88
C ILE A 10 -6.90 10.11 -1.87
N ALA A 11 -7.62 10.86 -1.05
CA ALA A 11 -7.51 12.33 -1.05
C ALA A 11 -6.21 12.85 -0.42
N ASN A 12 -5.75 12.22 0.67
CA ASN A 12 -4.67 12.76 1.48
C ASN A 12 -3.36 11.97 1.43
N TYR A 13 -3.38 10.74 0.98
CA TYR A 13 -2.20 9.87 1.00
C TYR A 13 -1.81 9.31 -0.36
N GLY A 14 -2.42 9.82 -1.43
CA GLY A 14 -2.02 9.49 -2.78
C GLY A 14 -2.38 8.09 -3.25
N PHE A 15 -3.32 7.43 -2.61
CA PHE A 15 -3.75 6.12 -3.06
C PHE A 15 -4.61 6.21 -4.32
N GLU A 16 -4.45 5.23 -5.19
CA GLU A 16 -5.27 5.07 -6.38
C GLU A 16 -6.26 3.92 -6.16
N SER A 17 -7.48 4.10 -6.69
CA SER A 17 -8.52 3.09 -6.57
C SER A 17 -8.48 2.14 -7.75
N HIS A 18 -8.50 0.84 -7.45
CA HIS A 18 -8.63 -0.24 -8.42
C HIS A 18 -9.84 -1.09 -8.05
N PRO A 19 -10.35 -1.96 -8.93
CA PRO A 19 -11.59 -2.70 -8.65
C PRO A 19 -11.63 -3.44 -7.32
N ASP A 20 -10.50 -4.02 -6.90
CA ASP A 20 -10.46 -4.84 -5.69
C ASP A 20 -9.59 -4.30 -4.57
N CYS A 21 -8.96 -3.14 -4.77
CA CYS A 21 -7.99 -2.64 -3.78
C CYS A 21 -7.67 -1.17 -3.99
N LEU A 22 -6.94 -0.62 -3.03
CA LEU A 22 -6.27 0.69 -3.16
C LEU A 22 -4.77 0.43 -3.17
N PHE A 23 -4.00 1.23 -3.90
CA PHE A 23 -2.56 1.15 -3.78
C PHE A 23 -1.88 2.48 -4.02
N THR A 24 -0.69 2.62 -3.46
CA THR A 24 0.19 3.77 -3.67
C THR A 24 1.62 3.27 -3.74
N GLY A 25 2.53 4.12 -4.22
CA GLY A 25 3.92 3.76 -4.31
C GLY A 25 4.83 4.97 -4.28
N LYS A 26 6.11 4.71 -4.07
CA LYS A 26 7.15 5.73 -4.13
C LYS A 26 8.41 5.15 -4.74
N GLY A 27 9.28 6.02 -5.21
CA GLY A 27 10.56 5.63 -5.77
C GLY A 27 10.59 5.75 -7.28
N SER A 28 11.67 5.24 -7.86
CA SER A 28 11.90 5.29 -9.29
C SER A 28 11.75 3.92 -9.92
N TRP A 29 10.97 3.82 -10.98
CA TRP A 29 10.88 2.58 -11.75
C TRP A 29 12.20 2.20 -12.40
N LEU A 30 13.17 3.13 -12.46
CA LEU A 30 14.50 2.88 -13.00
C LEU A 30 15.47 2.29 -11.98
N ALA A 31 15.13 2.34 -10.70
CA ALA A 31 15.97 1.83 -9.61
C ALA A 31 15.18 0.91 -8.70
N SER A 32 14.32 1.46 -7.85
CA SER A 32 13.45 0.68 -6.99
C SER A 32 12.15 1.42 -6.76
N HIS A 33 11.06 0.67 -6.65
CA HIS A 33 9.74 1.23 -6.44
C HIS A 33 9.04 0.44 -5.34
N GLU A 34 8.70 1.12 -4.25
CA GLU A 34 7.96 0.52 -3.14
C GLU A 34 6.47 0.75 -3.34
N THR A 35 5.66 -0.26 -3.03
CA THR A 35 4.21 -0.23 -3.21
C THR A 35 3.52 -0.73 -1.95
N VAL A 36 2.41 -0.10 -1.60
CA VAL A 36 1.50 -0.56 -0.56
C VAL A 36 0.14 -0.78 -1.19
N LYS A 37 -0.38 -1.99 -1.02
CA LYS A 37 -1.70 -2.38 -1.52
C LYS A 37 -2.59 -2.67 -0.32
N ILE A 38 -3.80 -2.10 -0.34
CA ILE A 38 -4.78 -2.29 0.74
C ILE A 38 -6.03 -2.94 0.16
N SER A 39 -6.42 -4.06 0.74
CA SER A 39 -7.64 -4.78 0.36
C SER A 39 -8.58 -4.84 1.55
N PHE A 40 -9.86 -4.56 1.33
CA PHE A 40 -10.87 -4.56 2.38
C PHE A 40 -11.71 -5.83 2.35
N HIS A 41 -11.95 -6.42 3.52
CA HIS A 41 -12.71 -7.65 3.68
C HIS A 41 -13.66 -7.50 4.88
N GLY A 42 -14.82 -6.91 4.66
CA GLY A 42 -15.72 -6.60 5.78
C GLY A 42 -15.08 -5.58 6.72
N ASP A 43 -14.91 -5.94 7.99
CA ASP A 43 -14.26 -5.09 8.98
C ASP A 43 -12.75 -5.30 9.06
N MET A 44 -12.22 -6.19 8.24
CA MET A 44 -10.79 -6.50 8.20
C MET A 44 -10.14 -5.86 6.99
N VAL A 45 -8.86 -5.64 7.09
CA VAL A 45 -8.06 -5.07 6.00
C VAL A 45 -6.74 -5.83 5.89
N THR A 46 -6.32 -6.08 4.65
CA THR A 46 -5.00 -6.67 4.37
C THR A 46 -4.12 -5.60 3.76
N ILE A 47 -2.96 -5.38 4.36
CA ILE A 47 -1.96 -4.43 3.90
C ILE A 47 -0.78 -5.22 3.38
N ASP A 48 -0.48 -5.06 2.09
CA ASP A 48 0.62 -5.75 1.42
C ASP A 48 1.66 -4.71 1.02
N HIS A 49 2.85 -4.80 1.63
CA HIS A 49 3.96 -3.90 1.35
C HIS A 49 5.03 -4.67 0.61
N TYR A 50 5.35 -4.25 -0.61
CA TYR A 50 6.32 -4.93 -1.46
C TYR A 50 7.13 -3.91 -2.26
N ARG A 51 8.19 -4.41 -2.92
CA ARG A 51 9.13 -3.58 -3.67
C ARG A 51 9.48 -4.26 -4.98
N TYR A 52 9.55 -3.46 -6.05
CA TYR A 52 10.16 -3.85 -7.31
C TYR A 52 11.50 -3.16 -7.43
N PHE A 53 12.50 -3.84 -7.97
CA PHE A 53 13.81 -3.23 -8.22
C PHE A 53 14.49 -3.88 -9.43
N TRP A 54 15.42 -3.16 -10.02
CA TRP A 54 16.18 -3.66 -11.15
C TRP A 54 17.43 -4.38 -10.66
N ASP A 55 17.67 -5.58 -11.21
CA ASP A 55 18.87 -6.35 -10.90
C ASP A 55 19.39 -6.99 -12.20
N GLY A 56 20.48 -6.43 -12.74
CA GLY A 56 21.12 -6.97 -13.91
C GLY A 56 20.28 -6.97 -15.18
N GLY A 57 19.32 -6.04 -15.29
CA GLY A 57 18.44 -5.96 -16.44
C GLY A 57 17.08 -6.60 -16.24
N ASP A 58 16.91 -7.35 -15.15
CA ASP A 58 15.64 -7.96 -14.79
C ASP A 58 14.95 -7.18 -13.67
N VAL A 59 13.64 -7.27 -13.62
CA VAL A 59 12.85 -6.69 -12.53
C VAL A 59 12.62 -7.77 -11.47
N GLU A 60 13.12 -7.51 -10.27
CA GLU A 60 12.92 -8.40 -9.13
C GLU A 60 11.80 -7.88 -8.26
N PHE A 61 11.11 -8.81 -7.61
CA PHE A 61 10.01 -8.53 -6.71
C PHE A 61 10.35 -9.04 -5.30
N GLU A 62 10.14 -8.18 -4.30
CA GLU A 62 10.36 -8.55 -2.92
C GLU A 62 9.20 -8.08 -2.06
N ARG A 63 8.58 -8.99 -1.33
CA ARG A 63 7.51 -8.64 -0.40
C ARG A 63 8.12 -8.36 0.98
N SER A 64 7.91 -7.14 1.47
CA SER A 64 8.43 -6.73 2.78
C SER A 64 7.56 -7.20 3.92
N ALA A 65 6.24 -7.09 3.78
CA ALA A 65 5.31 -7.47 4.84
C ALA A 65 3.90 -7.65 4.30
N VAL A 66 3.16 -8.56 4.92
CA VAL A 66 1.72 -8.69 4.71
C VAL A 66 1.07 -8.73 6.09
N VAL A 67 0.14 -7.82 6.34
CA VAL A 67 -0.56 -7.72 7.63
C VAL A 67 -2.05 -7.73 7.37
N THR A 68 -2.78 -8.55 8.11
CA THR A 68 -4.24 -8.50 8.13
C THR A 68 -4.68 -8.07 9.52
N CYS A 69 -5.47 -7.00 9.59
CA CYS A 69 -5.90 -6.45 10.86
C CYS A 69 -7.31 -5.84 10.74
N HIS A 70 -7.87 -5.43 11.86
CA HIS A 70 -9.14 -4.72 11.88
C HIS A 70 -8.97 -3.31 11.31
N LEU A 71 -10.01 -2.75 10.71
CA LEU A 71 -9.99 -1.39 10.14
C LEU A 71 -9.49 -0.34 11.13
N SER A 72 -9.81 -0.48 12.41
CA SER A 72 -9.37 0.44 13.45
C SER A 72 -7.85 0.47 13.65
N GLN A 73 -7.15 -0.54 13.17
CA GLN A 73 -5.71 -0.69 13.30
C GLN A 73 -4.95 -0.38 12.00
N LEU A 74 -5.65 0.05 10.97
CA LEU A 74 -5.07 0.32 9.65
C LEU A 74 -3.90 1.30 9.75
N TRP A 75 -4.12 2.46 10.39
CA TRP A 75 -3.12 3.53 10.44
C TRP A 75 -1.83 3.11 11.15
N GLU A 76 -1.95 2.22 12.14
CA GLU A 76 -0.80 1.72 12.90
C GLU A 76 0.08 0.77 12.08
N ASN A 77 -0.48 0.18 11.03
CA ASN A 77 0.19 -0.83 10.22
C ASN A 77 0.66 -0.34 8.85
N LEU A 78 0.46 0.94 8.55
CA LEU A 78 0.96 1.51 7.31
C LEU A 78 2.43 1.90 7.45
N PRO A 79 3.22 1.78 6.37
CA PRO A 79 4.61 2.25 6.38
C PRO A 79 4.67 3.74 6.68
N GLU A 80 5.71 4.15 7.39
CA GLU A 80 5.89 5.53 7.81
C GLU A 80 5.89 6.50 6.64
N TRP A 81 6.51 6.12 5.52
CA TRP A 81 6.59 7.00 4.36
C TRP A 81 5.21 7.31 3.75
N VAL A 82 4.23 6.42 3.92
CA VAL A 82 2.85 6.68 3.47
C VAL A 82 2.25 7.82 4.30
N LEU A 83 2.45 7.77 5.61
CA LEU A 83 1.85 8.72 6.54
C LEU A 83 2.51 10.10 6.52
N LYS A 84 3.70 10.20 5.95
CA LYS A 84 4.45 11.46 5.88
C LYS A 84 4.26 12.22 4.57
N CYS A 85 3.44 11.74 3.69
CA CYS A 85 3.19 12.41 2.42
C CYS A 85 2.51 13.76 2.61
#